data_e8c7a05dac6955c3fcc3630b1b6aa0a8
#
_entry.id   e8c7a05dac6955c3fcc3630b1b6aa0a8
#
_cell.length_a   1.000
_cell.length_b   1.000
_cell.length_c   1.000
_cell.angle_alpha   90.00
_cell.angle_beta   90.00
_cell.angle_gamma   90.00
#
_symmetry.space_group_name_H-M   'P 1'
#
loop_
_entity.id
_entity.type
_entity.pdbx_description
1 polymer ?
#
loop_
_entity_poly.entity_id
_entity_poly.type
_entity_poly.pdbx_seq_one_letter_code
_entity_poly.pdbx_strand_id
1 'polypeptide(L)'
;SFPTRRSSDLEGDKPMMDMLRLSENEVALIGHTVAEMEAELGTDREAALADMRYAFIEKLCAQTVVKKGESKEHLRSMRLDRVLTGKYTAIPIFLGIMFLIFWLTFGVIGTWLSDLLSLGIDAVTSLVDRGLTAYGINPVVHSLIIDGVFAGVGSVLSFLPIIVTLFFFLSILEDSGYMARVAFVMDKLLRKIGLSGRSFVPMLIGFGSSVPAIMATRTLSSDRDRKMTILLTPFMSCSAKLPIYAVFTAAFFPQNGALVMILLYVMGMVIGVLIGLLMKNTMYRGNPVPFVMELPNYRLPSPKSVGLLLWDKAKDFLTRAFTVIFVATIIIWFLQSFDIRLNVVADSSASMLAGIGRVIAPVFAPLGFTDWRASTALITGFSAKEAVVSTMAVLTGTTVSTLGEALGAIFSPLAAFSFLTFTLLYSPCVAAIAAVKREMRSGWGAACVALFQCAVA
;
A
#
# COMPACT_ATOMS: atom_id res chain seq x y z
N SER A 1 41.72 4.25 13.39
CA SER A 1 40.90 5.39 12.97
C SER A 1 39.85 4.90 12.01
N PHE A 2 38.60 5.09 12.36
CA PHE A 2 37.49 4.81 11.44
C PHE A 2 37.67 5.65 10.18
N PRO A 3 37.67 5.05 8.99
CA PRO A 3 37.79 5.82 7.76
C PRO A 3 36.44 6.43 7.39
N THR A 4 35.97 7.42 8.15
CA THR A 4 34.68 8.07 7.92
C THR A 4 34.62 8.86 6.62
N ARG A 5 35.72 9.34 6.08
CA ARG A 5 35.76 10.00 4.77
C ARG A 5 35.79 9.02 3.59
N ARG A 6 36.60 7.97 3.64
CA ARG A 6 36.74 7.00 2.52
C ARG A 6 35.53 6.10 2.31
N SER A 7 34.70 5.88 3.33
CA SER A 7 33.49 5.06 3.17
C SER A 7 32.38 5.78 2.43
N SER A 8 32.27 7.11 2.58
CA SER A 8 31.24 7.91 1.89
C SER A 8 31.49 7.99 0.39
N ASP A 9 32.77 7.94 -0.03
CA ASP A 9 33.14 7.91 -1.46
C ASP A 9 32.68 6.60 -2.10
N LEU A 10 32.86 5.48 -1.41
CA LEU A 10 32.41 4.16 -1.85
C LEU A 10 30.88 4.04 -1.82
N GLU A 11 30.18 4.75 -0.95
CA GLU A 11 28.71 4.82 -0.95
C GLU A 11 28.14 5.59 -2.15
N GLY A 12 28.95 6.42 -2.80
CA GLY A 12 28.55 7.24 -3.96
C GLY A 12 27.69 8.44 -3.56
N ASP A 13 27.94 8.98 -2.37
CA ASP A 13 27.30 10.21 -1.90
C ASP A 13 27.79 11.41 -2.74
N LYS A 14 26.97 11.85 -3.70
CA LYS A 14 27.30 12.94 -4.62
C LYS A 14 27.72 14.23 -3.92
N PRO A 15 27.01 14.73 -2.89
CA PRO A 15 27.44 15.90 -2.14
C PRO A 15 28.84 15.78 -1.54
N MET A 16 29.22 14.57 -1.07
CA MET A 16 30.55 14.33 -0.52
C MET A 16 31.60 14.25 -1.61
N MET A 17 31.31 13.58 -2.73
CA MET A 17 32.23 13.50 -3.89
C MET A 17 32.51 14.90 -4.47
N ASP A 18 31.49 15.76 -4.56
CA ASP A 18 31.65 17.14 -5.01
C ASP A 18 32.49 18.00 -4.04
N MET A 19 32.33 17.77 -2.72
CA MET A 19 33.10 18.43 -1.71
C MET A 19 34.60 18.07 -1.72
N LEU A 20 34.90 16.80 -2.03
CA LEU A 20 36.27 16.25 -2.09
C LEU A 20 37.02 16.66 -3.34
N ARG A 21 36.34 17.18 -4.37
CA ARG A 21 36.94 17.61 -5.65
C ARG A 21 37.87 16.54 -6.25
N LEU A 22 37.35 15.29 -6.33
CA LEU A 22 38.12 14.15 -6.85
C LEU A 22 38.46 14.36 -8.31
N SER A 23 39.68 13.94 -8.70
CA SER A 23 40.09 13.90 -10.10
C SER A 23 39.36 12.77 -10.87
N GLU A 24 39.27 12.87 -12.18
CA GLU A 24 38.63 11.84 -13.03
C GLU A 24 39.24 10.44 -12.82
N ASN A 25 40.54 10.36 -12.60
CA ASN A 25 41.22 9.10 -12.31
C ASN A 25 40.83 8.51 -10.96
N GLU A 26 40.63 9.34 -9.93
CA GLU A 26 40.17 8.88 -8.61
C GLU A 26 38.71 8.40 -8.66
N VAL A 27 37.85 9.10 -9.39
CA VAL A 27 36.46 8.65 -9.62
C VAL A 27 36.41 7.32 -10.37
N ALA A 28 37.26 7.15 -11.40
CA ALA A 28 37.35 5.90 -12.14
C ALA A 28 37.88 4.74 -11.27
N LEU A 29 38.86 5.01 -10.41
CA LEU A 29 39.38 4.02 -9.46
C LEU A 29 38.33 3.58 -8.45
N ILE A 30 37.57 4.54 -7.88
CA ILE A 30 36.44 4.25 -6.97
C ILE A 30 35.40 3.38 -7.70
N GLY A 31 35.04 3.73 -8.93
CA GLY A 31 34.09 2.95 -9.73
C GLY A 31 34.56 1.52 -9.99
N HIS A 32 35.83 1.32 -10.30
CA HIS A 32 36.41 -0.01 -10.48
C HIS A 32 36.41 -0.82 -9.18
N THR A 33 36.85 -0.23 -8.08
CA THR A 33 36.87 -0.88 -6.76
C THR A 33 35.45 -1.28 -6.29
N VAL A 34 34.46 -0.44 -6.54
CA VAL A 34 33.07 -0.75 -6.23
C VAL A 34 32.57 -1.91 -7.08
N ALA A 35 32.83 -1.89 -8.38
CA ALA A 35 32.42 -2.99 -9.29
C ALA A 35 33.06 -4.32 -8.91
N GLU A 36 34.32 -4.33 -8.54
CA GLU A 36 35.06 -5.52 -8.08
C GLU A 36 34.46 -6.04 -6.76
N MET A 37 34.19 -5.16 -5.79
CA MET A 37 33.57 -5.51 -4.51
C MET A 37 32.15 -6.08 -4.71
N GLU A 38 31.34 -5.48 -5.57
CA GLU A 38 29.99 -5.97 -5.90
C GLU A 38 30.04 -7.33 -6.59
N ALA A 39 31.02 -7.55 -7.47
CA ALA A 39 31.21 -8.82 -8.14
C ALA A 39 31.67 -9.95 -7.19
N GLU A 40 32.60 -9.66 -6.28
CA GLU A 40 33.10 -10.64 -5.31
C GLU A 40 32.08 -10.99 -4.22
N LEU A 41 31.35 -9.99 -3.70
CA LEU A 41 30.42 -10.20 -2.59
C LEU A 41 29.01 -10.58 -3.07
N GLY A 42 28.68 -10.39 -4.34
CA GLY A 42 27.35 -10.68 -4.91
C GLY A 42 26.23 -9.82 -4.34
N THR A 43 26.56 -8.64 -3.81
CA THR A 43 25.64 -7.69 -3.19
C THR A 43 25.99 -6.26 -3.63
N ASP A 44 25.08 -5.31 -3.43
CA ASP A 44 25.36 -3.91 -3.76
C ASP A 44 26.36 -3.27 -2.77
N ARG A 45 26.97 -2.17 -3.20
CA ARG A 45 28.00 -1.45 -2.42
C ARG A 45 27.53 -1.00 -1.03
N GLU A 46 26.26 -0.58 -0.89
CA GLU A 46 25.72 -0.13 0.37
C GLU A 46 25.64 -1.28 1.38
N ALA A 47 25.22 -2.45 0.92
CA ALA A 47 25.13 -3.65 1.73
C ALA A 47 26.51 -4.21 2.09
N ALA A 48 27.45 -4.26 1.13
CA ALA A 48 28.81 -4.70 1.38
C ALA A 48 29.51 -3.85 2.44
N LEU A 49 29.37 -2.52 2.36
CA LEU A 49 29.93 -1.60 3.35
C LEU A 49 29.26 -1.74 4.71
N ALA A 50 27.94 -1.96 4.74
CA ALA A 50 27.24 -2.22 5.99
C ALA A 50 27.74 -3.50 6.68
N ASP A 51 27.89 -4.59 5.93
CA ASP A 51 28.42 -5.86 6.43
C ASP A 51 29.84 -5.72 6.97
N MET A 52 30.72 -5.02 6.27
CA MET A 52 32.08 -4.76 6.71
C MET A 52 32.11 -3.95 8.03
N ARG A 53 31.26 -2.93 8.14
CA ARG A 53 31.13 -2.14 9.36
C ARG A 53 30.63 -2.96 10.54
N TYR A 54 29.61 -3.79 10.33
CA TYR A 54 29.09 -4.66 11.37
C TYR A 54 30.09 -5.72 11.81
N ALA A 55 30.78 -6.37 10.87
CA ALA A 55 31.83 -7.33 11.19
C ALA A 55 32.97 -6.70 11.99
N PHE A 56 33.38 -5.45 11.67
CA PHE A 56 34.37 -4.72 12.44
C PHE A 56 33.88 -4.39 13.85
N ILE A 57 32.64 -3.90 13.99
CA ILE A 57 32.02 -3.58 15.28
C ILE A 57 31.92 -4.83 16.13
N GLU A 58 31.48 -5.94 15.57
CA GLU A 58 31.35 -7.23 16.26
C GLU A 58 32.72 -7.70 16.82
N LYS A 59 33.77 -7.65 15.98
CA LYS A 59 35.13 -7.97 16.39
C LYS A 59 35.64 -7.07 17.50
N LEU A 60 35.37 -5.77 17.41
CA LEU A 60 35.76 -4.78 18.41
C LEU A 60 35.02 -5.01 19.73
N CYS A 61 33.69 -5.20 19.65
CA CYS A 61 32.85 -5.47 20.81
C CYS A 61 33.23 -6.77 21.52
N ALA A 62 33.58 -7.83 20.77
CA ALA A 62 34.04 -9.08 21.35
C ALA A 62 35.33 -8.93 22.20
N GLN A 63 36.17 -7.95 21.86
CA GLN A 63 37.42 -7.68 22.57
C GLN A 63 37.31 -6.66 23.71
N THR A 64 36.35 -5.74 23.63
CA THR A 64 36.30 -4.57 24.52
C THR A 64 35.09 -4.55 25.44
N VAL A 65 34.01 -5.24 25.11
CA VAL A 65 32.76 -5.18 25.88
C VAL A 65 32.68 -6.34 26.87
N VAL A 66 32.89 -6.04 28.13
CA VAL A 66 32.64 -6.98 29.25
C VAL A 66 31.18 -6.84 29.68
N LYS A 67 30.32 -7.78 29.30
CA LYS A 67 28.89 -7.78 29.68
C LYS A 67 28.78 -8.07 31.19
N LYS A 68 28.45 -7.09 32.03
CA LYS A 68 28.09 -7.27 33.44
C LYS A 68 26.68 -7.87 33.58
N GLY A 69 26.52 -9.14 33.32
CA GLY A 69 25.24 -9.85 33.49
C GLY A 69 24.12 -9.43 32.55
N GLU A 70 23.13 -10.27 32.37
CA GLU A 70 21.94 -9.98 31.56
C GLU A 70 20.90 -9.20 32.37
N SER A 71 20.31 -8.14 31.81
CA SER A 71 19.24 -7.41 32.48
C SER A 71 18.00 -8.29 32.66
N LYS A 72 17.20 -8.05 33.71
CA LYS A 72 15.94 -8.78 33.94
C LYS A 72 14.98 -8.62 32.73
N GLU A 73 15.04 -7.51 32.05
CA GLU A 73 14.26 -7.22 30.83
C GLU A 73 14.72 -8.07 29.64
N HIS A 74 16.02 -8.25 29.48
CA HIS A 74 16.59 -9.11 28.45
C HIS A 74 16.18 -10.58 28.68
N LEU A 75 16.25 -11.06 29.91
CA LEU A 75 15.83 -12.42 30.27
C LEU A 75 14.32 -12.66 30.02
N ARG A 76 13.48 -11.64 30.27
CA ARG A 76 12.04 -11.71 29.93
C ARG A 76 11.85 -11.77 28.42
N SER A 77 12.54 -10.92 27.68
CA SER A 77 12.48 -10.90 26.22
C SER A 77 12.91 -12.24 25.63
N MET A 78 13.98 -12.85 26.08
CA MET A 78 14.42 -14.18 25.65
C MET A 78 13.39 -15.28 25.92
N ARG A 79 12.67 -15.22 27.07
CA ARG A 79 11.59 -16.20 27.35
C ARG A 79 10.42 -16.04 26.38
N LEU A 80 10.01 -14.82 26.08
CA LEU A 80 8.97 -14.53 25.11
C LEU A 80 9.41 -14.94 23.70
N ASP A 81 10.65 -14.65 23.33
CA ASP A 81 11.21 -14.98 22.02
C ASP A 81 11.23 -16.49 21.77
N ARG A 82 11.46 -17.32 22.80
CA ARG A 82 11.38 -18.78 22.67
C ARG A 82 10.02 -19.25 22.10
N VAL A 83 8.94 -18.55 22.42
CA VAL A 83 7.59 -18.86 21.93
C VAL A 83 7.31 -18.12 20.63
N LEU A 84 7.59 -16.81 20.59
CA LEU A 84 7.20 -15.93 19.47
C LEU A 84 8.07 -16.09 18.22
N THR A 85 9.32 -16.58 18.37
CA THR A 85 10.23 -16.84 17.25
C THR A 85 10.54 -18.33 17.06
N GLY A 86 9.83 -19.20 17.78
CA GLY A 86 10.01 -20.66 17.70
C GLY A 86 9.72 -21.20 16.30
N LYS A 87 10.45 -22.23 15.88
CA LYS A 87 10.40 -22.83 14.53
C LYS A 87 8.97 -23.19 14.06
N TYR A 88 8.10 -23.64 14.96
CA TYR A 88 6.74 -24.09 14.66
C TYR A 88 5.66 -23.12 15.16
N THR A 89 5.99 -22.28 16.15
CA THR A 89 5.02 -21.40 16.83
C THR A 89 4.99 -20.00 16.24
N ALA A 90 6.08 -19.51 15.67
CA ALA A 90 6.20 -18.14 15.19
C ALA A 90 5.15 -17.77 14.14
N ILE A 91 4.97 -18.58 13.09
CA ILE A 91 4.03 -18.30 12.00
C ILE A 91 2.58 -18.40 12.47
N PRO A 92 2.13 -19.47 13.18
CA PRO A 92 0.77 -19.52 13.70
C PRO A 92 0.43 -18.38 14.66
N ILE A 93 1.35 -18.00 15.56
CA ILE A 93 1.13 -16.88 16.49
C ILE A 93 1.02 -15.55 15.71
N PHE A 94 1.92 -15.32 14.74
CA PHE A 94 1.86 -14.15 13.88
C PHE A 94 0.52 -14.07 13.14
N LEU A 95 0.08 -15.15 12.51
CA LEU A 95 -1.21 -15.21 11.82
C LEU A 95 -2.38 -14.97 12.77
N GLY A 96 -2.32 -15.51 13.98
CA GLY A 96 -3.34 -15.29 15.02
C GLY A 96 -3.42 -13.83 15.45
N ILE A 97 -2.28 -13.18 15.67
CA ILE A 97 -2.21 -11.74 16.02
C ILE A 97 -2.74 -10.90 14.86
N MET A 98 -2.34 -11.19 13.63
CA MET A 98 -2.82 -10.46 12.45
C MET A 98 -4.31 -10.66 12.21
N PHE A 99 -4.80 -11.89 12.39
CA PHE A 99 -6.24 -12.16 12.33
C PHE A 99 -7.01 -11.35 13.37
N LEU A 100 -6.54 -11.32 14.62
CA LEU A 100 -7.15 -10.53 15.68
C LEU A 100 -7.18 -9.04 15.34
N ILE A 101 -6.06 -8.49 14.85
CA ILE A 101 -5.97 -7.08 14.44
C ILE A 101 -6.96 -6.78 13.31
N PHE A 102 -6.98 -7.59 12.27
CA PHE A 102 -7.89 -7.40 11.15
C PHE A 102 -9.35 -7.57 11.56
N TRP A 103 -9.65 -8.55 12.39
CA TRP A 103 -11.01 -8.75 12.91
C TRP A 103 -11.48 -7.55 13.75
N LEU A 104 -10.65 -7.03 14.63
CA LEU A 104 -10.96 -5.83 15.41
C LEU A 104 -11.10 -4.59 14.52
N THR A 105 -10.22 -4.44 13.53
CA THR A 105 -10.19 -3.26 12.66
C THR A 105 -11.37 -3.25 11.68
N PHE A 106 -11.61 -4.36 10.98
CA PHE A 106 -12.60 -4.42 9.91
C PHE A 106 -13.95 -5.02 10.35
N GLY A 107 -13.98 -5.75 11.46
CA GLY A 107 -15.19 -6.42 11.93
C GLY A 107 -15.89 -5.71 13.09
N VAL A 108 -15.16 -5.00 13.93
CA VAL A 108 -15.73 -4.46 15.19
C VAL A 108 -15.49 -2.95 15.34
N ILE A 109 -14.27 -2.57 15.71
CA ILE A 109 -13.98 -1.18 16.13
C ILE A 109 -14.01 -0.22 14.94
N GLY A 110 -13.24 -0.54 13.90
CA GLY A 110 -13.09 0.34 12.74
C GLY A 110 -14.40 0.52 12.00
N THR A 111 -15.18 -0.55 11.81
CA THR A 111 -16.48 -0.50 11.16
C THR A 111 -17.46 0.33 11.98
N TRP A 112 -17.58 0.07 13.28
CA TRP A 112 -18.48 0.83 14.15
C TRP A 112 -18.17 2.34 14.15
N LEU A 113 -16.88 2.70 14.23
CA LEU A 113 -16.46 4.10 14.16
C LEU A 113 -16.70 4.70 12.76
N SER A 114 -16.53 3.90 11.71
CA SER A 114 -16.79 4.31 10.33
C SER A 114 -18.26 4.60 10.10
N ASP A 115 -19.15 3.73 10.59
CA ASP A 115 -20.60 3.90 10.50
C ASP A 115 -21.04 5.17 11.26
N LEU A 116 -20.49 5.40 12.45
CA LEU A 116 -20.75 6.60 13.23
C LEU A 116 -20.31 7.88 12.50
N LEU A 117 -19.14 7.87 11.87
CA LEU A 117 -18.64 8.98 11.06
C LEU A 117 -19.49 9.20 9.81
N SER A 118 -19.91 8.11 9.15
CA SER A 118 -20.79 8.17 7.98
C SER A 118 -22.14 8.81 8.33
N LEU A 119 -22.76 8.42 9.46
CA LEU A 119 -23.98 9.08 9.96
C LEU A 119 -23.77 10.58 10.17
N GLY A 120 -22.63 10.99 10.69
CA GLY A 120 -22.28 12.40 10.84
C GLY A 120 -22.14 13.13 9.49
N ILE A 121 -21.47 12.51 8.52
CA ILE A 121 -21.31 13.05 7.16
C ILE A 121 -22.67 13.16 6.48
N ASP A 122 -23.52 12.14 6.56
CA ASP A 122 -24.87 12.11 5.97
C ASP A 122 -25.77 13.18 6.59
N ALA A 123 -25.68 13.39 7.91
CA ALA A 123 -26.41 14.46 8.61
C ALA A 123 -25.99 15.85 8.10
N VAL A 124 -24.69 16.09 7.96
CA VAL A 124 -24.17 17.36 7.40
C VAL A 124 -24.59 17.52 5.95
N THR A 125 -24.47 16.47 5.15
CA THR A 125 -24.87 16.48 3.73
C THR A 125 -26.35 16.81 3.59
N SER A 126 -27.22 16.16 4.37
CA SER A 126 -28.66 16.43 4.34
C SER A 126 -29.03 17.85 4.83
N LEU A 127 -28.28 18.39 5.78
CA LEU A 127 -28.46 19.79 6.22
C LEU A 127 -28.12 20.78 5.11
N VAL A 128 -26.97 20.53 4.43
CA VAL A 128 -26.52 21.37 3.33
C VAL A 128 -27.49 21.25 2.15
N ASP A 129 -27.93 20.04 1.80
CA ASP A 129 -28.89 19.76 0.74
C ASP A 129 -30.20 20.55 0.96
N ARG A 130 -30.78 20.49 2.16
CA ARG A 130 -31.99 21.27 2.53
C ARG A 130 -31.73 22.76 2.41
N GLY A 131 -30.57 23.26 2.87
CA GLY A 131 -30.21 24.67 2.78
C GLY A 131 -30.09 25.15 1.33
N LEU A 132 -29.42 24.38 0.45
CA LEU A 132 -29.28 24.70 -0.96
C LEU A 132 -30.62 24.66 -1.70
N THR A 133 -31.47 23.68 -1.38
CA THR A 133 -32.82 23.55 -1.95
C THR A 133 -33.70 24.71 -1.51
N ALA A 134 -33.68 25.10 -0.21
CA ALA A 134 -34.43 26.24 0.30
C ALA A 134 -34.00 27.58 -0.30
N TYR A 135 -32.71 27.72 -0.62
CA TYR A 135 -32.15 28.91 -1.29
C TYR A 135 -32.47 28.95 -2.79
N GLY A 136 -32.90 27.83 -3.39
CA GLY A 136 -33.21 27.73 -4.84
C GLY A 136 -32.02 27.86 -5.75
N ILE A 137 -30.89 27.29 -5.38
CA ILE A 137 -29.63 27.36 -6.14
C ILE A 137 -29.76 26.62 -7.48
N ASN A 138 -28.94 27.01 -8.48
CA ASN A 138 -28.91 26.33 -9.79
C ASN A 138 -28.69 24.82 -9.61
N PRO A 139 -29.50 23.93 -10.26
CA PRO A 139 -29.41 22.48 -10.11
C PRO A 139 -28.01 21.90 -10.39
N VAL A 140 -27.24 22.49 -11.30
CA VAL A 140 -25.87 22.06 -11.60
C VAL A 140 -24.94 22.33 -10.43
N VAL A 141 -25.06 23.50 -9.81
CA VAL A 141 -24.25 23.85 -8.63
C VAL A 141 -24.65 22.99 -7.43
N HIS A 142 -25.95 22.72 -7.28
CA HIS A 142 -26.47 21.82 -6.26
C HIS A 142 -25.85 20.42 -6.41
N SER A 143 -25.91 19.82 -7.60
CA SER A 143 -25.30 18.52 -7.90
C SER A 143 -23.77 18.53 -7.70
N LEU A 144 -23.06 19.61 -8.10
CA LEU A 144 -21.62 19.73 -7.85
C LEU A 144 -21.32 19.63 -6.35
N ILE A 145 -22.09 20.32 -5.51
CA ILE A 145 -21.84 20.34 -4.07
C ILE A 145 -22.21 19.00 -3.45
N ILE A 146 -23.41 18.48 -3.71
CA ILE A 146 -23.90 17.26 -3.07
C ILE A 146 -23.22 16.01 -3.67
N ASP A 147 -23.30 15.82 -4.99
CA ASP A 147 -22.84 14.60 -5.65
C ASP A 147 -21.33 14.64 -5.95
N GLY A 148 -20.80 15.82 -6.27
CA GLY A 148 -19.37 15.98 -6.56
C GLY A 148 -18.52 16.05 -5.28
N VAL A 149 -18.88 16.93 -4.35
CA VAL A 149 -18.04 17.18 -3.15
C VAL A 149 -18.42 16.28 -2.00
N PHE A 150 -19.67 16.34 -1.51
CA PHE A 150 -20.07 15.60 -0.31
C PHE A 150 -20.09 14.08 -0.53
N ALA A 151 -20.66 13.60 -1.63
CA ALA A 151 -20.64 12.17 -1.92
C ALA A 151 -19.21 11.66 -2.20
N GLY A 152 -18.40 12.40 -2.98
CA GLY A 152 -17.05 12.00 -3.32
C GLY A 152 -16.09 12.04 -2.14
N VAL A 153 -15.98 13.18 -1.44
CA VAL A 153 -15.06 13.30 -0.29
C VAL A 153 -15.60 12.56 0.93
N GLY A 154 -16.92 12.59 1.16
CA GLY A 154 -17.56 11.92 2.27
C GLY A 154 -17.35 10.43 2.27
N SER A 155 -17.49 9.78 1.11
CA SER A 155 -17.23 8.33 0.96
C SER A 155 -15.80 7.95 1.33
N VAL A 156 -14.83 8.82 1.05
CA VAL A 156 -13.42 8.58 1.39
C VAL A 156 -13.15 8.84 2.87
N LEU A 157 -13.75 9.91 3.43
CA LEU A 157 -13.58 10.24 4.84
C LEU A 157 -14.13 9.16 5.76
N SER A 158 -15.20 8.45 5.36
CA SER A 158 -15.75 7.35 6.15
C SER A 158 -14.76 6.20 6.41
N PHE A 159 -13.71 6.06 5.60
CA PHE A 159 -12.64 5.08 5.84
C PHE A 159 -11.57 5.54 6.85
N LEU A 160 -11.55 6.83 7.22
CA LEU A 160 -10.55 7.35 8.16
C LEU A 160 -10.49 6.57 9.49
N PRO A 161 -11.61 6.24 10.15
CA PRO A 161 -11.58 5.48 11.41
C PRO A 161 -10.98 4.08 11.24
N ILE A 162 -11.28 3.40 10.14
CA ILE A 162 -10.71 2.08 9.85
C ILE A 162 -9.19 2.18 9.72
N ILE A 163 -8.71 3.18 8.99
CA ILE A 163 -7.27 3.42 8.78
C ILE A 163 -6.58 3.75 10.11
N VAL A 164 -7.16 4.64 10.91
CA VAL A 164 -6.63 5.02 12.22
C VAL A 164 -6.58 3.83 13.17
N THR A 165 -7.65 3.00 13.21
CA THR A 165 -7.71 1.79 14.04
C THR A 165 -6.65 0.77 13.62
N LEU A 166 -6.46 0.56 12.32
CA LEU A 166 -5.41 -0.34 11.82
C LEU A 166 -4.02 0.15 12.22
N PHE A 167 -3.74 1.44 12.00
CA PHE A 167 -2.44 2.01 12.38
C PHE A 167 -2.22 2.03 13.89
N PHE A 168 -3.27 2.15 14.70
CA PHE A 168 -3.18 2.01 16.15
C PHE A 168 -2.62 0.65 16.54
N PHE A 169 -3.18 -0.45 16.02
CA PHE A 169 -2.68 -1.78 16.32
C PHE A 169 -1.29 -2.04 15.74
N LEU A 170 -1.03 -1.59 14.50
CA LEU A 170 0.30 -1.73 13.90
C LEU A 170 1.37 -0.95 14.67
N SER A 171 1.04 0.25 15.15
CA SER A 171 1.94 1.05 15.98
C SER A 171 2.27 0.37 17.31
N ILE A 172 1.29 -0.30 17.93
CA ILE A 172 1.50 -1.11 19.13
C ILE A 172 2.47 -2.26 18.84
N LEU A 173 2.29 -2.96 17.72
CA LEU A 173 3.19 -4.05 17.33
C LEU A 173 4.61 -3.55 17.04
N GLU A 174 4.73 -2.40 16.39
CA GLU A 174 6.01 -1.78 16.06
C GLU A 174 6.75 -1.31 17.31
N ASP A 175 6.09 -0.51 18.14
CA ASP A 175 6.71 0.07 19.35
C ASP A 175 7.00 -1.00 20.42
N SER A 176 6.22 -2.09 20.49
CA SER A 176 6.51 -3.22 21.37
C SER A 176 7.79 -3.99 20.99
N GLY A 177 8.30 -3.83 19.78
CA GLY A 177 9.42 -4.59 19.24
C GLY A 177 9.03 -5.94 18.61
N TYR A 178 7.73 -6.26 18.53
CA TYR A 178 7.27 -7.50 17.92
C TYR A 178 7.53 -7.55 16.41
N MET A 179 7.41 -6.42 15.70
CA MET A 179 7.66 -6.34 14.26
C MET A 179 9.09 -6.75 13.88
N ALA A 180 10.08 -6.47 14.73
CA ALA A 180 11.45 -6.91 14.52
C ALA A 180 11.57 -8.45 14.53
N ARG A 181 10.81 -9.11 15.41
CA ARG A 181 10.77 -10.59 15.49
C ARG A 181 10.11 -11.21 14.28
N VAL A 182 9.01 -10.60 13.85
CA VAL A 182 8.32 -11.04 12.63
C VAL A 182 9.24 -10.92 11.42
N ALA A 183 9.93 -9.78 11.28
CA ALA A 183 10.92 -9.58 10.22
C ALA A 183 12.03 -10.63 10.26
N PHE A 184 12.54 -10.97 11.47
CA PHE A 184 13.54 -12.00 11.67
C PHE A 184 13.04 -13.40 11.24
N VAL A 185 11.84 -13.79 11.66
CA VAL A 185 11.25 -15.08 11.29
C VAL A 185 11.00 -15.16 9.78
N MET A 186 10.50 -14.09 9.21
CA MET A 186 10.18 -14.00 7.77
C MET A 186 11.41 -13.90 6.87
N ASP A 187 12.56 -13.51 7.41
CA ASP A 187 13.81 -13.35 6.63
C ASP A 187 14.18 -14.63 5.85
N LYS A 188 14.06 -15.79 6.48
CA LYS A 188 14.33 -17.08 5.84
C LYS A 188 13.44 -17.35 4.62
N LEU A 189 12.17 -16.93 4.68
CA LEU A 189 11.22 -17.10 3.58
C LEU A 189 11.46 -16.06 2.49
N LEU A 190 11.68 -14.80 2.87
CA LEU A 190 11.88 -13.71 1.93
C LEU A 190 13.20 -13.82 1.16
N ARG A 191 14.25 -14.33 1.77
CA ARG A 191 15.51 -14.61 1.06
C ARG A 191 15.35 -15.59 -0.10
N LYS A 192 14.39 -16.53 -0.01
CA LYS A 192 14.11 -17.44 -1.13
C LYS A 192 13.60 -16.69 -2.35
N ILE A 193 12.83 -15.63 -2.15
CA ILE A 193 12.34 -14.78 -3.24
C ILE A 193 13.25 -13.58 -3.54
N GLY A 194 14.42 -13.52 -2.89
CA GLY A 194 15.44 -12.50 -3.16
C GLY A 194 15.25 -11.19 -2.38
N LEU A 195 14.49 -11.19 -1.30
CA LEU A 195 14.28 -10.03 -0.41
C LEU A 195 14.89 -10.26 0.96
N SER A 196 15.28 -9.18 1.64
CA SER A 196 15.66 -9.22 3.05
C SER A 196 14.43 -9.27 3.96
N GLY A 197 14.58 -9.75 5.19
CA GLY A 197 13.48 -9.80 6.17
C GLY A 197 12.89 -8.44 6.50
N ARG A 198 13.66 -7.36 6.38
CA ARG A 198 13.16 -5.98 6.55
C ARG A 198 12.09 -5.60 5.54
N SER A 199 12.10 -6.19 4.33
CA SER A 199 11.08 -5.95 3.31
C SER A 199 9.69 -6.43 3.73
N PHE A 200 9.61 -7.34 4.72
CA PHE A 200 8.34 -7.83 5.23
C PHE A 200 7.48 -6.74 5.87
N VAL A 201 8.10 -5.81 6.59
CA VAL A 201 7.38 -4.73 7.29
C VAL A 201 6.62 -3.82 6.30
N PRO A 202 7.24 -3.26 5.25
CA PRO A 202 6.51 -2.55 4.20
C PRO A 202 5.40 -3.40 3.56
N MET A 203 5.66 -4.66 3.23
CA MET A 203 4.64 -5.52 2.63
C MET A 203 3.46 -5.76 3.56
N LEU A 204 3.69 -5.92 4.86
CA LEU A 204 2.64 -6.07 5.86
C LEU A 204 1.78 -4.78 5.97
N ILE A 205 2.42 -3.61 6.01
CA ILE A 205 1.72 -2.32 5.99
C ILE A 205 0.86 -2.19 4.71
N GLY A 206 1.28 -2.84 3.62
CA GLY A 206 0.58 -2.88 2.34
C GLY A 206 -0.85 -3.44 2.41
N PHE A 207 -1.13 -4.36 3.34
CA PHE A 207 -2.49 -4.85 3.60
C PHE A 207 -3.41 -3.75 4.17
N GLY A 208 -2.85 -2.78 4.86
CA GLY A 208 -3.60 -1.61 5.30
C GLY A 208 -3.70 -0.56 4.22
N SER A 209 -2.56 -0.07 3.73
CA SER A 209 -2.49 0.94 2.67
C SER A 209 -1.16 0.86 1.92
N SER A 210 -1.23 0.85 0.58
CA SER A 210 -0.04 0.79 -0.28
C SER A 210 0.83 2.06 -0.17
N VAL A 211 0.24 3.22 0.13
CA VAL A 211 0.99 4.49 0.21
C VAL A 211 2.01 4.51 1.35
N PRO A 212 1.62 4.32 2.63
CA PRO A 212 2.58 4.25 3.73
C PRO A 212 3.51 3.04 3.60
N ALA A 213 3.06 1.94 3.02
CA ALA A 213 3.88 0.77 2.73
C ALA A 213 5.07 1.12 1.81
N ILE A 214 4.79 1.79 0.69
CA ILE A 214 5.83 2.26 -0.24
C ILE A 214 6.77 3.25 0.45
N MET A 215 6.23 4.18 1.25
CA MET A 215 7.06 5.13 2.01
C MET A 215 7.93 4.44 3.06
N ALA A 216 7.46 3.36 3.68
CA ALA A 216 8.23 2.59 4.65
C ALA A 216 9.45 1.89 4.04
N THR A 217 9.49 1.71 2.71
CA THR A 217 10.67 1.13 2.03
C THR A 217 11.94 1.97 2.17
N ARG A 218 11.85 3.23 2.63
CA ARG A 218 13.01 4.07 2.96
C ARG A 218 13.91 3.48 4.03
N THR A 219 13.37 2.62 4.89
CA THR A 219 14.13 1.96 5.95
C THR A 219 15.02 0.84 5.44
N LEU A 220 14.87 0.47 4.16
CA LEU A 220 15.69 -0.55 3.53
C LEU A 220 17.03 0.05 3.09
N SER A 221 18.11 -0.60 3.49
CA SER A 221 19.49 -0.16 3.22
C SER A 221 19.93 -0.41 1.78
N SER A 222 19.34 -1.41 1.10
CA SER A 222 19.65 -1.74 -0.29
C SER A 222 18.67 -1.10 -1.26
N ASP A 223 19.19 -0.39 -2.27
CA ASP A 223 18.39 0.20 -3.35
C ASP A 223 17.66 -0.88 -4.17
N ARG A 224 18.30 -2.02 -4.34
CA ARG A 224 17.74 -3.21 -4.99
C ARG A 224 16.52 -3.74 -4.22
N ASP A 225 16.68 -4.01 -2.93
CA ASP A 225 15.61 -4.53 -2.08
C ASP A 225 14.47 -3.51 -1.97
N ARG A 226 14.80 -2.22 -1.91
CA ARG A 226 13.83 -1.12 -1.90
C ARG A 226 12.97 -1.12 -3.17
N LYS A 227 13.58 -1.11 -4.36
CA LYS A 227 12.87 -1.11 -5.65
C LYS A 227 12.01 -2.36 -5.83
N MET A 228 12.56 -3.52 -5.48
CA MET A 228 11.83 -4.78 -5.54
C MET A 228 10.64 -4.81 -4.57
N THR A 229 10.81 -4.31 -3.35
CA THR A 229 9.72 -4.20 -2.37
C THR A 229 8.64 -3.24 -2.84
N ILE A 230 9.02 -2.07 -3.42
CA ILE A 230 8.08 -1.12 -4.02
C ILE A 230 7.23 -1.80 -5.11
N LEU A 231 7.87 -2.58 -5.98
CA LEU A 231 7.19 -3.30 -7.06
C LEU A 231 6.20 -4.35 -6.55
N LEU A 232 6.54 -5.05 -5.47
CA LEU A 232 5.74 -6.15 -4.93
C LEU A 232 4.64 -5.69 -3.96
N THR A 233 4.80 -4.54 -3.29
CA THR A 233 3.84 -4.03 -2.31
C THR A 233 2.40 -3.90 -2.85
N PRO A 234 2.13 -3.44 -4.09
CA PRO A 234 0.76 -3.31 -4.59
C PRO A 234 0.00 -4.62 -4.83
N PHE A 235 0.69 -5.76 -4.87
CA PHE A 235 0.05 -7.08 -4.92
C PHE A 235 -0.60 -7.46 -3.58
N MET A 236 -0.20 -6.79 -2.49
CA MET A 236 -0.89 -6.92 -1.22
C MET A 236 -2.22 -6.16 -1.29
N SER A 237 -3.29 -6.83 -0.88
CA SER A 237 -4.64 -6.26 -0.96
C SER A 237 -4.82 -5.20 0.12
N CYS A 238 -4.88 -3.92 -0.27
CA CYS A 238 -5.11 -2.83 0.68
C CYS A 238 -6.58 -2.72 1.09
N SER A 239 -6.85 -2.03 2.21
CA SER A 239 -8.20 -1.83 2.76
C SER A 239 -9.18 -1.16 1.78
N ALA A 240 -8.70 -0.29 0.89
CA ALA A 240 -9.52 0.38 -0.12
C ALA A 240 -10.15 -0.58 -1.16
N LYS A 241 -9.64 -1.80 -1.29
CA LYS A 241 -10.22 -2.84 -2.16
C LYS A 241 -11.36 -3.62 -1.48
N LEU A 242 -11.42 -3.60 -0.13
CA LEU A 242 -12.42 -4.37 0.64
C LEU A 242 -13.87 -4.04 0.29
N PRO A 243 -14.31 -2.77 0.13
CA PRO A 243 -15.66 -2.46 -0.28
C PRO A 243 -16.05 -3.10 -1.61
N ILE A 244 -15.11 -3.14 -2.57
CA ILE A 244 -15.34 -3.78 -3.87
C ILE A 244 -15.55 -5.28 -3.67
N TYR A 245 -14.68 -5.93 -2.90
CA TYR A 245 -14.80 -7.36 -2.61
C TYR A 245 -16.11 -7.67 -1.89
N ALA A 246 -16.48 -6.87 -0.89
CA ALA A 246 -17.70 -7.08 -0.11
C ALA A 246 -18.95 -7.01 -0.98
N VAL A 247 -19.10 -5.98 -1.81
CA VAL A 247 -20.27 -5.80 -2.69
C VAL A 247 -20.37 -6.93 -3.73
N PHE A 248 -19.25 -7.22 -4.41
CA PHE A 248 -19.26 -8.25 -5.45
C PHE A 248 -19.43 -9.67 -4.86
N THR A 249 -18.81 -9.98 -3.72
CA THR A 249 -18.97 -11.29 -3.09
C THR A 249 -20.39 -11.49 -2.54
N ALA A 250 -21.00 -10.44 -1.98
CA ALA A 250 -22.39 -10.50 -1.54
C ALA A 250 -23.36 -10.71 -2.72
N ALA A 251 -23.09 -10.06 -3.87
CA ALA A 251 -23.93 -10.18 -5.06
C ALA A 251 -23.83 -11.55 -5.77
N PHE A 252 -22.61 -12.06 -5.95
CA PHE A 252 -22.38 -13.25 -6.81
C PHE A 252 -22.03 -14.51 -6.03
N PHE A 253 -21.56 -14.40 -4.79
CA PHE A 253 -21.10 -15.54 -3.98
C PHE A 253 -21.67 -15.50 -2.55
N PRO A 254 -23.00 -15.38 -2.35
CA PRO A 254 -23.60 -15.15 -1.03
C PRO A 254 -23.29 -16.26 -0.02
N GLN A 255 -23.16 -17.51 -0.48
CA GLN A 255 -22.85 -18.65 0.39
C GLN A 255 -21.35 -18.78 0.70
N ASN A 256 -20.46 -18.31 -0.20
CA ASN A 256 -19.02 -18.51 -0.15
C ASN A 256 -18.22 -17.19 -0.14
N GLY A 257 -18.84 -16.06 0.16
CA GLY A 257 -18.21 -14.74 0.07
C GLY A 257 -16.93 -14.62 0.86
N ALA A 258 -16.90 -15.14 2.09
CA ALA A 258 -15.69 -15.15 2.91
C ALA A 258 -14.56 -15.98 2.28
N LEU A 259 -14.88 -17.13 1.70
CA LEU A 259 -13.90 -17.98 1.02
C LEU A 259 -13.33 -17.29 -0.23
N VAL A 260 -14.16 -16.63 -1.02
CA VAL A 260 -13.73 -15.86 -2.21
C VAL A 260 -12.83 -14.70 -1.78
N MET A 261 -13.15 -13.99 -0.70
CA MET A 261 -12.28 -12.92 -0.17
C MET A 261 -10.92 -13.47 0.26
N ILE A 262 -10.88 -14.57 1.01
CA ILE A 262 -9.63 -15.22 1.41
C ILE A 262 -8.84 -15.66 0.17
N LEU A 263 -9.51 -16.23 -0.82
CA LEU A 263 -8.88 -16.65 -2.07
C LEU A 263 -8.22 -15.47 -2.80
N LEU A 264 -8.87 -14.32 -2.88
CA LEU A 264 -8.30 -13.10 -3.48
C LEU A 264 -7.06 -12.62 -2.73
N TYR A 265 -7.07 -12.62 -1.39
CA TYR A 265 -5.90 -12.26 -0.60
C TYR A 265 -4.73 -13.23 -0.83
N VAL A 266 -5.00 -14.53 -0.78
CA VAL A 266 -3.99 -15.58 -1.02
C VAL A 266 -3.45 -15.47 -2.45
N MET A 267 -4.31 -15.26 -3.43
CA MET A 267 -3.92 -15.09 -4.84
C MET A 267 -2.98 -13.91 -5.03
N GLY A 268 -3.27 -12.75 -4.43
CA GLY A 268 -2.38 -11.59 -4.47
C GLY A 268 -1.00 -11.89 -3.88
N MET A 269 -0.94 -12.57 -2.73
CA MET A 269 0.32 -12.99 -2.12
C MET A 269 1.09 -13.98 -3.00
N VAL A 270 0.41 -14.99 -3.56
CA VAL A 270 1.04 -15.99 -4.44
C VAL A 270 1.60 -15.34 -5.70
N ILE A 271 0.83 -14.49 -6.36
CA ILE A 271 1.29 -13.75 -7.54
C ILE A 271 2.49 -12.85 -7.17
N GLY A 272 2.41 -12.14 -6.04
CA GLY A 272 3.54 -11.35 -5.54
C GLY A 272 4.81 -12.17 -5.35
N VAL A 273 4.71 -13.38 -4.77
CA VAL A 273 5.83 -14.30 -4.61
C VAL A 273 6.37 -14.78 -5.96
N LEU A 274 5.50 -15.16 -6.90
CA LEU A 274 5.91 -15.60 -8.24
C LEU A 274 6.63 -14.50 -9.01
N ILE A 275 6.12 -13.26 -8.94
CA ILE A 275 6.76 -12.10 -9.55
C ILE A 275 8.08 -11.80 -8.85
N GLY A 276 8.16 -11.91 -7.53
CA GLY A 276 9.39 -11.77 -6.78
C GLY A 276 10.47 -12.76 -7.25
N LEU A 277 10.10 -14.03 -7.44
CA LEU A 277 11.00 -15.05 -7.97
C LEU A 277 11.44 -14.74 -9.41
N LEU A 278 10.51 -14.29 -10.25
CA LEU A 278 10.82 -13.87 -11.63
C LEU A 278 11.81 -12.69 -11.63
N MET A 279 11.54 -11.67 -10.84
CA MET A 279 12.37 -10.47 -10.75
C MET A 279 13.76 -10.75 -10.17
N LYS A 280 13.86 -11.64 -9.18
CA LYS A 280 15.14 -12.10 -8.63
C LYS A 280 16.05 -12.70 -9.73
N ASN A 281 15.46 -13.44 -10.64
CA ASN A 281 16.23 -14.15 -11.68
C ASN A 281 16.50 -13.29 -12.93
N THR A 282 15.77 -12.18 -13.09
CA THR A 282 15.85 -11.31 -14.28
C THR A 282 16.47 -9.95 -13.97
N MET A 283 15.68 -9.00 -13.47
CA MET A 283 16.06 -7.59 -13.30
C MET A 283 16.88 -7.33 -12.02
N TYR A 284 16.53 -8.01 -10.92
CA TYR A 284 17.09 -7.77 -9.60
C TYR A 284 17.96 -8.95 -9.15
N ARG A 285 18.95 -9.32 -9.98
CA ARG A 285 19.92 -10.37 -9.65
C ARG A 285 20.80 -9.95 -8.47
N GLY A 286 21.20 -10.91 -7.64
CA GLY A 286 22.06 -10.72 -6.46
C GLY A 286 21.45 -11.31 -5.20
N ASN A 287 22.23 -11.35 -4.14
CA ASN A 287 21.80 -11.82 -2.84
C ASN A 287 21.20 -10.67 -2.02
N PRO A 288 20.11 -10.91 -1.27
CA PRO A 288 19.58 -9.91 -0.35
C PRO A 288 20.60 -9.63 0.75
N VAL A 289 20.56 -8.39 1.27
CA VAL A 289 21.41 -8.00 2.39
C VAL A 289 21.17 -8.92 3.58
N PRO A 290 22.22 -9.46 4.23
CA PRO A 290 22.04 -10.24 5.44
C PRO A 290 21.29 -9.45 6.51
N PHE A 291 20.27 -10.07 7.08
CA PHE A 291 19.51 -9.46 8.15
C PHE A 291 20.26 -9.66 9.48
N VAL A 292 21.16 -8.73 9.77
CA VAL A 292 21.85 -8.66 11.05
C VAL A 292 21.19 -7.54 11.86
N MET A 293 20.33 -7.90 12.79
CA MET A 293 19.70 -6.96 13.72
C MET A 293 19.65 -7.57 15.10
N GLU A 294 20.16 -6.85 16.09
CA GLU A 294 19.88 -7.17 17.48
C GLU A 294 18.39 -6.96 17.73
N LEU A 295 17.72 -7.99 18.26
CA LEU A 295 16.32 -7.89 18.61
C LEU A 295 16.15 -6.94 19.81
N PRO A 296 15.43 -5.82 19.69
CA PRO A 296 15.23 -4.89 20.78
C PRO A 296 14.46 -5.59 21.91
N ASN A 297 14.70 -5.23 23.17
CA ASN A 297 13.90 -5.75 24.28
C ASN A 297 12.43 -5.37 24.09
N TYR A 298 11.50 -6.25 24.51
CA TYR A 298 10.09 -5.91 24.54
C TYR A 298 9.84 -4.77 25.51
N ARG A 299 9.08 -3.80 25.05
CA ARG A 299 8.65 -2.67 25.87
C ARG A 299 7.15 -2.41 25.70
N LEU A 300 6.56 -1.79 26.70
CA LEU A 300 5.19 -1.32 26.56
C LEU A 300 5.18 -0.12 25.61
N PRO A 301 4.23 -0.08 24.66
CA PRO A 301 4.09 1.04 23.72
C PRO A 301 3.90 2.35 24.47
N SER A 302 4.59 3.39 24.04
CA SER A 302 4.42 4.73 24.60
C SER A 302 3.13 5.36 24.10
N PRO A 303 2.15 5.71 24.95
CA PRO A 303 0.90 6.33 24.51
C PRO A 303 1.13 7.62 23.72
N LYS A 304 2.16 8.39 24.09
CA LYS A 304 2.53 9.63 23.39
C LYS A 304 3.04 9.34 21.97
N SER A 305 3.91 8.35 21.80
CA SER A 305 4.45 7.97 20.48
C SER A 305 3.34 7.44 19.57
N VAL A 306 2.50 6.56 20.10
CA VAL A 306 1.34 6.02 19.37
C VAL A 306 0.38 7.15 18.96
N GLY A 307 0.04 8.06 19.89
CA GLY A 307 -0.86 9.18 19.61
C GLY A 307 -0.31 10.15 18.54
N LEU A 308 0.98 10.47 18.59
CA LEU A 308 1.62 11.32 17.57
C LEU A 308 1.61 10.64 16.20
N LEU A 309 1.95 9.35 16.14
CA LEU A 309 1.94 8.59 14.89
C LEU A 309 0.54 8.50 14.28
N LEU A 310 -0.49 8.28 15.11
CA LEU A 310 -1.88 8.26 14.65
C LEU A 310 -2.30 9.63 14.11
N TRP A 311 -1.93 10.71 14.81
CA TRP A 311 -2.22 12.07 14.35
C TRP A 311 -1.56 12.36 12.99
N ASP A 312 -0.28 12.00 12.83
CA ASP A 312 0.42 12.18 11.57
C ASP A 312 -0.23 11.37 10.43
N LYS A 313 -0.64 10.13 10.68
CA LYS A 313 -1.36 9.30 9.70
C LYS A 313 -2.73 9.86 9.35
N ALA A 314 -3.51 10.29 10.36
CA ALA A 314 -4.81 10.91 10.14
C ALA A 314 -4.68 12.22 9.36
N LYS A 315 -3.72 13.08 9.73
CA LYS A 315 -3.43 14.34 9.02
C LYS A 315 -3.01 14.11 7.57
N ASP A 316 -2.11 13.16 7.33
CA ASP A 316 -1.67 12.76 5.98
C ASP A 316 -2.87 12.30 5.13
N PHE A 317 -3.75 11.49 5.70
CA PHE A 317 -4.94 11.00 5.02
C PHE A 317 -5.91 12.14 4.69
N LEU A 318 -6.23 12.99 5.67
CA LEU A 318 -7.09 14.16 5.48
C LEU A 318 -6.53 15.12 4.42
N THR A 319 -5.22 15.40 4.48
CA THR A 319 -4.59 16.27 3.48
C THR A 319 -4.75 15.71 2.06
N ARG A 320 -4.62 14.39 1.89
CA ARG A 320 -4.83 13.76 0.57
C ARG A 320 -6.29 13.74 0.15
N ALA A 321 -7.21 13.51 1.10
CA ALA A 321 -8.65 13.56 0.84
C ALA A 321 -9.06 14.95 0.31
N PHE A 322 -8.61 16.01 0.96
CA PHE A 322 -8.94 17.39 0.60
C PHE A 322 -8.07 18.02 -0.50
N THR A 323 -7.08 17.31 -1.01
CA THR A 323 -6.26 17.79 -2.15
C THR A 323 -6.49 16.90 -3.37
N VAL A 324 -5.82 15.75 -3.42
CA VAL A 324 -5.79 14.91 -4.63
C VAL A 324 -7.17 14.30 -4.91
N ILE A 325 -7.83 13.76 -3.87
CA ILE A 325 -9.10 13.06 -4.06
C ILE A 325 -10.21 14.07 -4.35
N PHE A 326 -10.25 15.19 -3.64
CA PHE A 326 -11.20 16.27 -3.91
C PHE A 326 -11.14 16.77 -5.36
N VAL A 327 -9.95 17.05 -5.88
CA VAL A 327 -9.80 17.47 -7.30
C VAL A 327 -10.23 16.35 -8.25
N ALA A 328 -9.86 15.11 -7.95
CA ALA A 328 -10.26 13.97 -8.77
C ALA A 328 -11.77 13.76 -8.78
N THR A 329 -12.46 13.89 -7.64
CA THR A 329 -13.93 13.75 -7.58
C THR A 329 -14.65 14.85 -8.37
N ILE A 330 -14.16 16.09 -8.33
CA ILE A 330 -14.70 17.17 -9.16
C ILE A 330 -14.51 16.88 -10.65
N ILE A 331 -13.34 16.41 -11.07
CA ILE A 331 -13.09 16.02 -12.46
C ILE A 331 -14.03 14.89 -12.88
N ILE A 332 -14.17 13.87 -12.06
CA ILE A 332 -15.05 12.72 -12.33
C ILE A 332 -16.50 13.20 -12.42
N TRP A 333 -16.96 14.00 -11.46
CA TRP A 333 -18.30 14.58 -11.49
C TRP A 333 -18.53 15.38 -12.77
N PHE A 334 -17.58 16.24 -13.17
CA PHE A 334 -17.67 17.00 -14.41
C PHE A 334 -17.79 16.09 -15.64
N LEU A 335 -16.92 15.09 -15.77
CA LEU A 335 -16.96 14.13 -16.88
C LEU A 335 -18.24 13.29 -16.90
N GLN A 336 -18.89 13.10 -15.75
CA GLN A 336 -20.11 12.32 -15.59
C GLN A 336 -21.38 13.16 -15.83
N SER A 337 -21.32 14.45 -15.50
CA SER A 337 -22.49 15.34 -15.59
C SER A 337 -22.62 16.02 -16.95
N PHE A 338 -21.58 16.03 -17.77
CA PHE A 338 -21.58 16.72 -19.05
C PHE A 338 -21.29 15.80 -20.24
N ASP A 339 -21.91 16.13 -21.39
CA ASP A 339 -21.57 15.55 -22.70
C ASP A 339 -20.37 16.29 -23.34
N ILE A 340 -19.91 15.80 -24.52
CA ILE A 340 -18.81 16.43 -25.29
C ILE A 340 -19.14 17.88 -25.71
N ARG A 341 -20.42 18.24 -25.74
CA ARG A 341 -20.87 19.60 -26.10
C ARG A 341 -21.10 20.48 -24.88
N LEU A 342 -20.69 20.01 -23.68
CA LEU A 342 -20.87 20.70 -22.39
C LEU A 342 -22.35 20.93 -22.00
N ASN A 343 -23.29 20.11 -22.52
CA ASN A 343 -24.65 20.11 -22.03
C ASN A 343 -24.74 19.18 -20.79
N VAL A 344 -25.57 19.56 -19.83
CA VAL A 344 -25.86 18.73 -18.68
C VAL A 344 -26.64 17.49 -19.13
N VAL A 345 -26.19 16.33 -18.74
CA VAL A 345 -26.75 15.05 -19.14
C VAL A 345 -27.65 14.50 -18.02
N ALA A 346 -28.88 14.19 -18.36
CA ALA A 346 -29.83 13.57 -17.44
C ALA A 346 -29.53 12.06 -17.25
N ASP A 347 -28.96 11.42 -18.31
CA ASP A 347 -28.58 10.01 -18.28
C ASP A 347 -27.06 9.87 -18.38
N SER A 348 -26.45 9.27 -17.38
CA SER A 348 -25.00 9.03 -17.30
C SER A 348 -24.43 8.31 -18.52
N SER A 349 -25.25 7.59 -19.28
CA SER A 349 -24.84 6.88 -20.50
C SER A 349 -24.39 7.80 -21.63
N ALA A 350 -24.86 9.05 -21.66
CA ALA A 350 -24.49 10.06 -22.67
C ALA A 350 -23.32 10.95 -22.22
N SER A 351 -22.78 10.74 -21.01
CA SER A 351 -21.69 11.53 -20.45
C SER A 351 -20.35 11.32 -21.17
N MET A 352 -19.45 12.31 -21.04
CA MET A 352 -18.05 12.17 -21.49
C MET A 352 -17.37 10.96 -20.88
N LEU A 353 -17.63 10.69 -19.61
CA LEU A 353 -17.05 9.56 -18.88
C LEU A 353 -17.51 8.22 -19.47
N ALA A 354 -18.79 8.11 -19.85
CA ALA A 354 -19.32 6.94 -20.54
C ALA A 354 -18.68 6.76 -21.93
N GLY A 355 -18.44 7.87 -22.64
CA GLY A 355 -17.73 7.86 -23.92
C GLY A 355 -16.31 7.27 -23.79
N ILE A 356 -15.55 7.73 -22.80
CA ILE A 356 -14.22 7.18 -22.49
C ILE A 356 -14.32 5.70 -22.12
N GLY A 357 -15.28 5.33 -21.27
CA GLY A 357 -15.52 3.94 -20.87
C GLY A 357 -15.79 3.02 -22.06
N ARG A 358 -16.61 3.45 -23.04
CA ARG A 358 -16.90 2.68 -24.27
C ARG A 358 -15.68 2.48 -25.15
N VAL A 359 -14.78 3.46 -25.24
CA VAL A 359 -13.53 3.34 -26.00
C VAL A 359 -12.58 2.34 -25.36
N ILE A 360 -12.58 2.26 -24.05
CA ILE A 360 -11.67 1.37 -23.29
C ILE A 360 -12.28 -0.03 -23.07
N ALA A 361 -13.61 -0.16 -23.04
CA ALA A 361 -14.31 -1.42 -22.79
C ALA A 361 -13.82 -2.61 -23.65
N PRO A 362 -13.51 -2.45 -24.96
CA PRO A 362 -13.00 -3.55 -25.77
C PRO A 362 -11.69 -4.16 -25.27
N VAL A 363 -10.86 -3.40 -24.55
CA VAL A 363 -9.60 -3.88 -23.97
C VAL A 363 -9.87 -4.96 -22.93
N PHE A 364 -11.02 -4.90 -22.26
CA PHE A 364 -11.42 -5.86 -21.21
C PHE A 364 -12.27 -7.03 -21.74
N ALA A 365 -12.54 -7.07 -23.04
CA ALA A 365 -13.29 -8.17 -23.66
C ALA A 365 -12.66 -9.55 -23.38
N PRO A 366 -11.32 -9.75 -23.43
CA PRO A 366 -10.71 -11.03 -23.10
C PRO A 366 -10.91 -11.44 -21.64
N LEU A 367 -11.17 -10.48 -20.74
CA LEU A 367 -11.41 -10.72 -19.32
C LEU A 367 -12.89 -11.06 -19.00
N GLY A 368 -13.76 -11.05 -20.01
CA GLY A 368 -15.16 -11.42 -19.88
C GLY A 368 -16.11 -10.32 -19.43
N PHE A 369 -15.66 -9.06 -19.34
CA PHE A 369 -16.50 -7.89 -19.06
C PHE A 369 -16.29 -6.80 -20.09
N THR A 370 -17.33 -6.53 -20.88
CA THR A 370 -17.32 -5.55 -21.98
C THR A 370 -18.22 -4.35 -21.71
N ASP A 371 -18.91 -4.34 -20.57
CA ASP A 371 -19.79 -3.23 -20.24
C ASP A 371 -18.93 -1.98 -19.92
N TRP A 372 -19.28 -0.86 -20.58
CA TRP A 372 -18.59 0.41 -20.40
C TRP A 372 -18.62 0.90 -18.95
N ARG A 373 -19.65 0.52 -18.16
CA ARG A 373 -19.76 0.88 -16.74
C ARG A 373 -18.62 0.26 -15.93
N ALA A 374 -18.27 -0.99 -16.20
CA ALA A 374 -17.14 -1.66 -15.57
C ALA A 374 -15.83 -0.95 -15.90
N SER A 375 -15.59 -0.61 -17.17
CA SER A 375 -14.40 0.13 -17.61
C SER A 375 -14.31 1.51 -16.98
N THR A 376 -15.44 2.23 -16.94
CA THR A 376 -15.53 3.54 -16.29
C THR A 376 -15.21 3.45 -14.80
N ALA A 377 -15.76 2.47 -14.10
CA ALA A 377 -15.47 2.24 -12.68
C ALA A 377 -13.99 1.92 -12.43
N LEU A 378 -13.32 1.18 -13.31
CA LEU A 378 -11.87 0.93 -13.21
C LEU A 378 -11.04 2.20 -13.42
N ILE A 379 -11.46 3.10 -14.33
CA ILE A 379 -10.80 4.40 -14.54
C ILE A 379 -10.91 5.26 -13.27
N THR A 380 -12.12 5.37 -12.70
CA THR A 380 -12.31 6.12 -11.45
C THR A 380 -11.57 5.46 -10.29
N GLY A 381 -11.54 4.13 -10.24
CA GLY A 381 -10.77 3.34 -9.27
C GLY A 381 -9.25 3.50 -9.39
N PHE A 382 -8.75 4.03 -10.50
CA PHE A 382 -7.35 4.44 -10.59
C PHE A 382 -7.08 5.69 -9.75
N SER A 383 -8.02 6.62 -9.67
CA SER A 383 -7.92 7.77 -8.76
C SER A 383 -7.93 7.32 -7.29
N ALA A 384 -8.99 6.60 -6.90
CA ALA A 384 -9.18 6.02 -5.57
C ALA A 384 -9.93 4.70 -5.69
N LYS A 385 -9.39 3.60 -5.14
CA LYS A 385 -9.97 2.26 -5.33
C LYS A 385 -11.41 2.16 -4.83
N GLU A 386 -11.73 2.80 -3.73
CA GLU A 386 -13.07 2.89 -3.16
C GLU A 386 -14.09 3.54 -4.10
N ALA A 387 -13.65 4.42 -4.99
CA ALA A 387 -14.51 5.08 -5.97
C ALA A 387 -15.14 4.10 -7.00
N VAL A 388 -14.60 2.89 -7.14
CA VAL A 388 -15.18 1.86 -8.01
C VAL A 388 -16.63 1.57 -7.64
N VAL A 389 -16.91 1.37 -6.34
CA VAL A 389 -18.24 1.02 -5.85
C VAL A 389 -19.21 2.19 -6.01
N SER A 390 -18.81 3.38 -5.62
CA SER A 390 -19.67 4.58 -5.75
C SER A 390 -19.94 4.91 -7.21
N THR A 391 -18.94 4.82 -8.09
CA THR A 391 -19.14 5.02 -9.54
C THR A 391 -20.08 3.96 -10.12
N MET A 392 -19.94 2.69 -9.78
CA MET A 392 -20.86 1.63 -10.22
C MET A 392 -22.29 1.92 -9.76
N ALA A 393 -22.49 2.33 -8.51
CA ALA A 393 -23.81 2.66 -7.97
C ALA A 393 -24.45 3.83 -8.76
N VAL A 394 -23.70 4.88 -9.03
CA VAL A 394 -24.20 6.02 -9.82
C VAL A 394 -24.51 5.62 -11.27
N LEU A 395 -23.61 4.87 -11.92
CA LEU A 395 -23.79 4.43 -13.32
C LEU A 395 -24.93 3.43 -13.50
N THR A 396 -25.36 2.74 -12.43
CA THR A 396 -26.51 1.83 -12.43
C THR A 396 -27.79 2.50 -11.91
N GLY A 397 -27.72 3.74 -11.44
CA GLY A 397 -28.86 4.45 -10.85
C GLY A 397 -29.33 3.85 -9.53
N THR A 398 -28.43 3.20 -8.78
CA THR A 398 -28.71 2.51 -7.52
C THR A 398 -27.93 3.12 -6.36
N THR A 399 -28.30 2.77 -5.14
CA THR A 399 -27.51 3.06 -3.95
C THR A 399 -26.49 1.93 -3.72
N VAL A 400 -25.46 2.17 -2.93
CA VAL A 400 -24.44 1.15 -2.62
C VAL A 400 -25.09 -0.10 -1.98
N SER A 401 -26.16 0.07 -1.21
CA SER A 401 -26.89 -1.04 -0.57
C SER A 401 -27.68 -1.92 -1.57
N THR A 402 -28.17 -1.35 -2.66
CA THR A 402 -28.95 -2.07 -3.70
C THR A 402 -28.13 -2.41 -4.94
N LEU A 403 -26.86 -1.99 -4.99
CA LEU A 403 -25.97 -2.20 -6.12
C LEU A 403 -25.80 -3.70 -6.47
N GLY A 404 -25.83 -4.59 -5.49
CA GLY A 404 -25.65 -6.03 -5.70
C GLY A 404 -26.63 -6.63 -6.70
N GLU A 405 -27.90 -6.17 -6.70
CA GLU A 405 -28.94 -6.63 -7.64
C GLU A 405 -28.66 -6.14 -9.06
N ALA A 406 -28.24 -4.88 -9.20
CA ALA A 406 -27.93 -4.28 -10.50
C ALA A 406 -26.67 -4.88 -11.15
N LEU A 407 -25.71 -5.33 -10.35
CA LEU A 407 -24.48 -5.96 -10.85
C LEU A 407 -24.78 -7.28 -11.59
N GLY A 408 -25.82 -8.01 -11.19
CA GLY A 408 -26.25 -9.25 -11.85
C GLY A 408 -26.67 -9.08 -13.31
N ALA A 409 -27.10 -7.86 -13.71
CA ALA A 409 -27.40 -7.52 -15.11
C ALA A 409 -26.15 -7.18 -15.93
N ILE A 410 -25.03 -6.84 -15.30
CA ILE A 410 -23.79 -6.37 -15.94
C ILE A 410 -22.76 -7.51 -16.02
N PHE A 411 -22.66 -8.32 -15.00
CA PHE A 411 -21.64 -9.37 -14.88
C PHE A 411 -22.26 -10.76 -14.75
N SER A 412 -21.65 -11.73 -15.40
CA SER A 412 -21.79 -13.14 -14.99
C SER A 412 -20.92 -13.42 -13.75
N PRO A 413 -21.16 -14.49 -12.98
CA PRO A 413 -20.32 -14.82 -11.83
C PRO A 413 -18.83 -14.98 -12.17
N LEU A 414 -18.52 -15.52 -13.34
CA LEU A 414 -17.14 -15.66 -13.82
C LEU A 414 -16.53 -14.30 -14.16
N ALA A 415 -17.28 -13.44 -14.85
CA ALA A 415 -16.85 -12.07 -15.17
C ALA A 415 -16.67 -11.22 -13.91
N ALA A 416 -17.52 -11.40 -12.90
CA ALA A 416 -17.38 -10.77 -11.60
C ALA A 416 -16.09 -11.20 -10.88
N PHE A 417 -15.77 -12.48 -10.89
CA PHE A 417 -14.52 -12.98 -10.33
C PHE A 417 -13.30 -12.47 -11.10
N SER A 418 -13.38 -12.42 -12.43
CA SER A 418 -12.34 -11.82 -13.28
C SER A 418 -12.14 -10.32 -12.97
N PHE A 419 -13.24 -9.57 -12.81
CA PHE A 419 -13.19 -8.16 -12.42
C PHE A 419 -12.55 -7.96 -11.05
N LEU A 420 -12.87 -8.80 -10.07
CA LEU A 420 -12.26 -8.79 -8.75
C LEU A 420 -10.74 -9.08 -8.83
N THR A 421 -10.36 -10.07 -9.63
CA THR A 421 -8.95 -10.43 -9.86
C THR A 421 -8.19 -9.28 -10.53
N PHE A 422 -8.77 -8.69 -11.57
CA PHE A 422 -8.19 -7.52 -12.21
C PHE A 422 -8.06 -6.35 -11.22
N THR A 423 -9.10 -6.08 -10.44
CA THR A 423 -9.10 -5.02 -9.41
C THR A 423 -8.03 -5.26 -8.34
N LEU A 424 -7.76 -6.52 -8.00
CA LEU A 424 -6.68 -6.90 -7.10
C LEU A 424 -5.31 -6.52 -7.68
N LEU A 425 -5.06 -6.82 -8.95
CA LEU A 425 -3.72 -6.84 -9.53
C LEU A 425 -3.34 -5.55 -10.25
N TYR A 426 -4.32 -4.84 -10.88
CA TYR A 426 -4.02 -3.67 -11.70
C TYR A 426 -3.41 -2.51 -10.90
N SER A 427 -2.85 -1.56 -11.61
CA SER A 427 -2.13 -0.40 -11.09
C SER A 427 -2.73 0.14 -9.77
N PRO A 428 -1.92 0.44 -8.76
CA PRO A 428 -2.39 1.05 -7.53
C PRO A 428 -2.96 2.46 -7.82
N CYS A 429 -3.64 3.04 -6.84
CA CYS A 429 -4.23 4.37 -6.96
C CYS A 429 -3.17 5.47 -7.23
N VAL A 430 -3.62 6.60 -7.75
CA VAL A 430 -2.75 7.76 -8.08
C VAL A 430 -1.87 8.16 -6.89
N ALA A 431 -2.39 8.13 -5.66
CA ALA A 431 -1.62 8.43 -4.45
C ALA A 431 -0.44 7.45 -4.24
N ALA A 432 -0.65 6.16 -4.53
CA ALA A 432 0.41 5.17 -4.43
C ALA A 432 1.45 5.32 -5.55
N ILE A 433 1.02 5.64 -6.78
CA ILE A 433 1.95 5.96 -7.89
C ILE A 433 2.78 7.21 -7.57
N ALA A 434 2.17 8.24 -6.96
CA ALA A 434 2.91 9.41 -6.49
C ALA A 434 3.96 9.05 -5.42
N ALA A 435 3.64 8.11 -4.51
CA ALA A 435 4.60 7.59 -3.56
C ALA A 435 5.73 6.81 -4.24
N VAL A 436 5.41 5.95 -5.24
CA VAL A 436 6.41 5.25 -6.05
C VAL A 436 7.35 6.24 -6.72
N LYS A 437 6.83 7.28 -7.39
CA LYS A 437 7.62 8.33 -8.03
C LYS A 437 8.60 8.96 -7.04
N ARG A 438 8.15 9.25 -5.84
CA ARG A 438 8.96 9.89 -4.80
C ARG A 438 10.05 8.96 -4.27
N GLU A 439 9.74 7.69 -3.99
CA GLU A 439 10.69 6.74 -3.44
C GLU A 439 11.68 6.19 -4.49
N MET A 440 11.25 6.02 -5.73
CA MET A 440 12.14 5.63 -6.83
C MET A 440 12.92 6.81 -7.42
N ARG A 441 12.61 8.05 -7.00
CA ARG A 441 13.18 9.31 -7.54
C ARG A 441 13.11 9.39 -9.07
N SER A 442 12.14 8.72 -9.69
CA SER A 442 11.98 8.61 -11.13
C SER A 442 10.51 8.60 -11.54
N GLY A 443 10.11 9.54 -12.38
CA GLY A 443 8.78 9.56 -12.97
C GLY A 443 8.57 8.41 -13.95
N TRP A 444 9.60 8.07 -14.74
CA TRP A 444 9.58 6.95 -15.65
C TRP A 444 9.49 5.61 -14.91
N GLY A 445 10.23 5.46 -13.81
CA GLY A 445 10.14 4.28 -12.96
C GLY A 445 8.72 4.06 -12.41
N ALA A 446 8.03 5.12 -11.99
CA ALA A 446 6.65 5.02 -11.52
C ALA A 446 5.68 4.63 -12.64
N ALA A 447 5.86 5.17 -13.85
CA ALA A 447 5.08 4.77 -15.02
C ALA A 447 5.30 3.30 -15.40
N CYS A 448 6.55 2.83 -15.38
CA CYS A 448 6.89 1.42 -15.61
C CYS A 448 6.24 0.49 -14.59
N VAL A 449 6.23 0.86 -13.29
CA VAL A 449 5.54 0.07 -12.24
C VAL A 449 4.04 0.00 -12.52
N ALA A 450 3.40 1.11 -12.88
CA ALA A 450 1.98 1.14 -13.19
C ALA A 450 1.63 0.26 -14.40
N LEU A 451 2.39 0.40 -15.49
CA LEU A 451 2.21 -0.41 -16.70
C LEU A 451 2.47 -1.89 -16.45
N PHE A 452 3.52 -2.21 -15.71
CA PHE A 452 3.83 -3.59 -15.35
C PHE A 452 2.68 -4.25 -14.57
N GLN A 453 2.10 -3.55 -13.60
CA GLN A 453 0.98 -4.08 -12.84
C GLN A 453 -0.29 -4.23 -13.67
N CYS A 454 -0.58 -3.30 -14.58
CA CYS A 454 -1.68 -3.46 -15.54
C CYS A 454 -1.44 -4.64 -16.51
N ALA A 455 -0.18 -4.92 -16.88
CA ALA A 455 0.15 -6.04 -17.74
C ALA A 455 0.07 -7.40 -17.03
N VAL A 456 0.26 -7.42 -15.71
CA VAL A 456 0.11 -8.63 -14.88
C VAL A 456 -1.36 -8.91 -14.57
N ALA A 457 -2.18 -7.88 -14.48
CA ALA A 457 -3.60 -7.96 -14.17
C ALA A 457 -4.42 -8.51 -15.32
#